data_dc0925c1eb7a92c707b9c8a800e91756
#
_entry.id   dc0925c1eb7a92c707b9c8a800e91756
#
_cell.length_a   1.000
_cell.length_b   1.000
_cell.length_c   1.000
_cell.angle_alpha   90.00
_cell.angle_beta   90.00
_cell.angle_gamma   90.00
#
_symmetry.space_group_name_H-M   'P 1'
#
loop_
_entity.id
_entity.type
_entity.pdbx_description
1 polymer ?
#
loop_
_entity_poly.entity_id
_entity_poly.type
_entity_poly.pdbx_seq_one_letter_code
_entity_poly.pdbx_strand_id
1 'polypeptide(L)'
;MNSTQLKYDIKDINLAEQGKNNIEWAMKDMPVLRKIRERFLKEKPFAGLKLSACVHVTKETAALCTVMKDGGADAVLIASNPLSTQDDVAAALVKYWDIPVLGYAGESVEVYREHVRSALDHNPDIIIDDGCDLVATLHAERPELASHIIGSTEETTTGIIRLQALENQKELRFPALGVNTSLTKHLYDNRYGT
;
A
#
# COMPACT_ATOMS: atom_id res chain seq x y z
N MET A 1 18.20 -7.01 19.06
CA MET A 1 18.07 -6.29 17.78
C MET A 1 16.94 -5.30 17.99
N ASN A 2 17.21 -4.01 18.11
CA ASN A 2 16.15 -3.01 18.22
C ASN A 2 15.47 -2.92 16.86
N SER A 3 14.26 -3.47 16.74
CA SER A 3 13.36 -3.12 15.64
C SER A 3 13.00 -1.65 15.84
N THR A 4 13.56 -0.78 15.02
CA THR A 4 13.09 0.59 14.94
C THR A 4 11.69 0.52 14.35
N GLN A 5 10.68 0.53 15.23
CA GLN A 5 9.29 0.57 14.81
C GLN A 5 9.13 1.84 13.96
N LEU A 6 8.73 1.70 12.70
CA LEU A 6 8.48 2.83 11.82
C LEU A 6 7.47 3.76 12.51
N LYS A 7 7.84 5.02 12.64
CA LYS A 7 6.99 6.02 13.23
C LYS A 7 5.92 6.40 12.19
N TYR A 8 4.66 6.44 12.58
CA TYR A 8 3.59 6.95 11.73
C TYR A 8 3.59 8.48 11.67
N ASP A 9 3.05 9.05 10.60
CA ASP A 9 2.74 10.48 10.44
C ASP A 9 1.32 10.63 9.88
N ILE A 10 0.39 10.99 10.76
CA ILE A 10 -1.05 11.10 10.49
C ILE A 10 -1.61 12.36 11.13
N LYS A 11 -2.75 12.82 10.67
CA LYS A 11 -3.37 14.07 11.14
C LYS A 11 -3.75 14.08 12.60
N ASP A 12 -4.55 13.10 13.04
CA ASP A 12 -5.06 13.01 14.42
C ASP A 12 -5.45 11.57 14.76
N ILE A 13 -4.79 10.98 15.73
CA ILE A 13 -5.06 9.63 16.23
C ILE A 13 -6.45 9.48 16.89
N ASN A 14 -7.05 10.58 17.35
CA ASN A 14 -8.36 10.55 17.99
C ASN A 14 -9.51 10.25 17.02
N LEU A 15 -9.28 10.35 15.71
CA LEU A 15 -10.26 9.99 14.68
C LEU A 15 -10.40 8.46 14.50
N ALA A 16 -9.57 7.66 15.14
CA ALA A 16 -9.45 6.23 14.91
C ALA A 16 -10.75 5.44 15.10
N GLU A 17 -11.62 5.82 16.04
CA GLU A 17 -12.87 5.09 16.29
C GLU A 17 -13.83 5.18 15.10
N GLN A 18 -13.94 6.35 14.50
CA GLN A 18 -14.74 6.55 13.30
C GLN A 18 -14.15 5.74 12.12
N GLY A 19 -12.84 5.82 11.92
CA GLY A 19 -12.16 5.09 10.84
C GLY A 19 -12.31 3.57 10.99
N LYS A 20 -12.24 3.03 12.21
CA LYS A 20 -12.49 1.62 12.48
C LYS A 20 -13.88 1.19 12.01
N ASN A 21 -14.91 1.95 12.38
CA ASN A 21 -16.29 1.67 11.97
C ASN A 21 -16.43 1.69 10.43
N ASN A 22 -15.77 2.64 9.77
CA ASN A 22 -15.78 2.76 8.31
C ASN A 22 -15.09 1.57 7.62
N ILE A 23 -13.93 1.13 8.13
CA ILE A 23 -13.22 -0.05 7.61
C ILE A 23 -14.04 -1.32 7.80
N GLU A 24 -14.61 -1.52 9.00
CA GLU A 24 -15.45 -2.68 9.29
C GLU A 24 -16.72 -2.69 8.43
N TRP A 25 -17.28 -1.52 8.14
CA TRP A 25 -18.42 -1.38 7.24
C TRP A 25 -18.05 -1.76 5.79
N ALA A 26 -16.95 -1.22 5.27
CA ALA A 26 -16.46 -1.54 3.92
C ALA A 26 -16.19 -3.05 3.76
N MET A 27 -15.61 -3.69 4.78
CA MET A 27 -15.32 -5.13 4.76
C MET A 27 -16.59 -5.98 4.58
N LYS A 28 -17.78 -5.51 5.00
CA LYS A 28 -19.05 -6.25 4.82
C LYS A 28 -19.40 -6.44 3.36
N ASP A 29 -19.06 -5.46 2.52
CA ASP A 29 -19.36 -5.47 1.08
C ASP A 29 -18.23 -6.10 0.24
N MET A 30 -17.20 -6.67 0.90
CA MET A 30 -16.06 -7.31 0.27
C MET A 30 -16.01 -8.84 0.54
N PRO A 31 -16.97 -9.63 0.00
CA PRO A 31 -17.10 -11.06 0.34
C PRO A 31 -15.89 -11.90 -0.10
N VAL A 32 -15.27 -11.55 -1.22
CA VAL A 32 -14.07 -12.24 -1.72
C VAL A 32 -12.89 -11.98 -0.79
N LEU A 33 -12.68 -10.71 -0.39
CA LEU A 33 -11.60 -10.34 0.51
C LEU A 33 -11.75 -11.02 1.89
N ARG A 34 -13.00 -11.15 2.39
CA ARG A 34 -13.26 -11.90 3.65
C ARG A 34 -12.86 -13.37 3.53
N LYS A 35 -13.16 -14.05 2.42
CA LYS A 35 -12.71 -15.42 2.20
C LYS A 35 -11.19 -15.54 2.10
N ILE A 36 -10.54 -14.58 1.46
CA ILE A 36 -9.08 -14.49 1.44
C ILE A 36 -8.54 -14.33 2.85
N ARG A 37 -9.14 -13.45 3.66
CA ARG A 37 -8.78 -13.24 5.06
C ARG A 37 -8.81 -14.54 5.87
N GLU A 38 -9.91 -15.31 5.76
CA GLU A 38 -10.05 -16.61 6.46
C GLU A 38 -8.92 -17.59 6.11
N ARG A 39 -8.49 -17.59 4.85
CA ARG A 39 -7.37 -18.38 4.39
C ARG A 39 -6.04 -17.84 4.92
N PHE A 40 -5.80 -16.54 4.82
CA PHE A 40 -4.56 -15.89 5.22
C PHE A 40 -4.30 -15.95 6.73
N LEU A 41 -5.35 -15.93 7.54
CA LEU A 41 -5.25 -16.14 8.98
C LEU A 41 -4.64 -17.51 9.34
N LYS A 42 -4.85 -18.52 8.49
CA LYS A 42 -4.33 -19.90 8.68
C LYS A 42 -2.98 -20.10 8.03
N GLU A 43 -2.85 -19.67 6.77
CA GLU A 43 -1.67 -19.96 5.93
C GLU A 43 -0.51 -19.00 6.20
N LYS A 44 -0.78 -17.79 6.68
CA LYS A 44 0.23 -16.75 6.92
C LYS A 44 1.18 -16.54 5.73
N PRO A 45 0.67 -16.29 4.50
CA PRO A 45 1.50 -16.27 3.30
C PRO A 45 2.55 -15.15 3.27
N PHE A 46 2.39 -14.13 4.11
CA PHE A 46 3.33 -13.02 4.23
C PHE A 46 4.21 -13.08 5.49
N ALA A 47 4.23 -14.21 6.19
CA ALA A 47 5.01 -14.32 7.42
C ALA A 47 6.50 -14.05 7.15
N GLY A 48 7.06 -13.06 7.86
CA GLY A 48 8.46 -12.64 7.72
C GLY A 48 8.74 -11.72 6.54
N LEU A 49 7.71 -11.31 5.77
CA LEU A 49 7.85 -10.39 4.65
C LEU A 49 7.46 -8.95 5.06
N LYS A 50 8.25 -8.00 4.59
CA LYS A 50 8.00 -6.57 4.70
C LYS A 50 7.30 -6.05 3.46
N LEU A 51 6.26 -5.27 3.65
CA LEU A 51 5.43 -4.75 2.58
C LEU A 51 5.29 -3.24 2.71
N SER A 52 5.67 -2.50 1.65
CA SER A 52 5.42 -1.07 1.56
C SER A 52 4.38 -0.80 0.48
N ALA A 53 3.30 -0.11 0.87
CA ALA A 53 2.20 0.23 -0.01
C ALA A 53 2.07 1.75 -0.18
N CYS A 54 2.11 2.24 -1.41
CA CYS A 54 1.80 3.63 -1.78
C CYS A 54 0.50 3.63 -2.58
N VAL A 55 -0.63 3.79 -1.88
CA VAL A 55 -1.97 3.71 -2.46
C VAL A 55 -2.91 4.69 -1.78
N HIS A 56 -4.09 4.92 -2.34
CA HIS A 56 -5.10 5.79 -1.71
C HIS A 56 -5.48 5.28 -0.32
N VAL A 57 -5.34 6.11 0.71
CA VAL A 57 -5.74 5.76 2.09
C VAL A 57 -7.24 5.91 2.23
N THR A 58 -7.98 4.91 1.80
CA THR A 58 -9.43 4.79 1.90
C THR A 58 -9.83 3.59 2.75
N LYS A 59 -11.09 3.51 3.17
CA LYS A 59 -11.61 2.40 3.96
C LYS A 59 -11.48 1.05 3.24
N GLU A 60 -11.57 1.02 1.90
CA GLU A 60 -11.41 -0.18 1.07
C GLU A 60 -9.95 -0.65 1.05
N THR A 61 -9.01 0.26 0.83
CA THR A 61 -7.57 -0.03 0.91
C THR A 61 -7.19 -0.49 2.31
N ALA A 62 -7.74 0.16 3.34
CA ALA A 62 -7.49 -0.24 4.72
C ALA A 62 -7.98 -1.67 4.99
N ALA A 63 -9.16 -2.05 4.48
CA ALA A 63 -9.66 -3.42 4.56
C ALA A 63 -8.66 -4.42 3.94
N LEU A 64 -8.08 -4.09 2.76
CA LEU A 64 -7.02 -4.90 2.14
C LEU A 64 -5.77 -4.98 3.03
N CYS A 65 -5.29 -3.84 3.56
CA CYS A 65 -4.12 -3.80 4.44
C CYS A 65 -4.30 -4.66 5.70
N THR A 66 -5.50 -4.66 6.30
CA THR A 66 -5.79 -5.52 7.46
C THR A 66 -5.69 -7.01 7.10
N VAL A 67 -6.12 -7.40 5.91
CA VAL A 67 -6.03 -8.79 5.43
C VAL A 67 -4.57 -9.20 5.18
N MET A 68 -3.74 -8.31 4.65
CA MET A 68 -2.31 -8.56 4.50
C MET A 68 -1.62 -8.70 5.84
N LYS A 69 -1.93 -7.84 6.82
CA LYS A 69 -1.46 -7.95 8.20
C LYS A 69 -1.88 -9.27 8.85
N ASP A 70 -3.14 -9.66 8.68
CA ASP A 70 -3.66 -10.97 9.12
C ASP A 70 -2.92 -12.13 8.43
N GLY A 71 -2.44 -11.94 7.22
CA GLY A 71 -1.57 -12.87 6.49
C GLY A 71 -0.11 -12.89 6.97
N GLY A 72 0.25 -12.07 7.94
CA GLY A 72 1.57 -12.04 8.57
C GLY A 72 2.52 -10.97 8.01
N ALA A 73 2.05 -10.05 7.15
CA ALA A 73 2.88 -8.98 6.62
C ALA A 73 3.31 -7.99 7.71
N ASP A 74 4.57 -7.60 7.69
CA ASP A 74 5.05 -6.38 8.32
C ASP A 74 4.84 -5.23 7.32
N ALA A 75 3.73 -4.49 7.46
CA ALA A 75 3.26 -3.57 6.45
C ALA A 75 3.37 -2.11 6.89
N VAL A 76 3.72 -1.23 5.95
CA VAL A 76 3.63 0.23 6.05
C VAL A 76 2.81 0.77 4.87
N LEU A 77 1.98 1.77 5.13
CA LEU A 77 1.12 2.41 4.14
C LEU A 77 1.48 3.89 3.99
N ILE A 78 1.62 4.36 2.76
CA ILE A 78 1.72 5.78 2.42
C ILE A 78 0.53 6.20 1.57
N ALA A 79 0.11 7.45 1.74
CA ALA A 79 -0.97 8.02 0.95
C ALA A 79 -0.46 8.42 -0.44
N SER A 80 -0.89 7.74 -1.50
CA SER A 80 -0.51 8.10 -2.90
C SER A 80 -1.10 9.44 -3.35
N ASN A 81 -2.16 9.91 -2.69
CA ASN A 81 -2.82 11.16 -3.05
C ASN A 81 -3.40 11.86 -1.81
N PRO A 82 -2.90 13.05 -1.44
CA PRO A 82 -3.38 13.79 -0.29
C PRO A 82 -4.84 14.29 -0.41
N LEU A 83 -5.39 14.34 -1.62
CA LEU A 83 -6.78 14.78 -1.83
C LEU A 83 -7.80 13.68 -1.52
N SER A 84 -7.41 12.42 -1.56
CA SER A 84 -8.28 11.28 -1.29
C SER A 84 -8.03 10.61 0.06
N THR A 85 -7.04 11.09 0.81
CA THR A 85 -6.68 10.51 2.11
C THR A 85 -7.79 10.71 3.14
N GLN A 86 -8.22 9.61 3.76
CA GLN A 86 -9.19 9.59 4.85
C GLN A 86 -8.44 9.53 6.19
N ASP A 87 -8.36 10.67 6.88
CA ASP A 87 -7.56 10.81 8.10
C ASP A 87 -8.04 9.89 9.24
N ASP A 88 -9.34 9.62 9.32
CA ASP A 88 -9.93 8.69 10.27
C ASP A 88 -9.51 7.24 10.01
N VAL A 89 -9.44 6.85 8.75
CA VAL A 89 -8.96 5.53 8.30
C VAL A 89 -7.47 5.37 8.62
N ALA A 90 -6.64 6.38 8.33
CA ALA A 90 -5.23 6.38 8.69
C ALA A 90 -5.03 6.19 10.19
N ALA A 91 -5.78 6.94 11.01
CA ALA A 91 -5.74 6.83 12.47
C ALA A 91 -6.15 5.43 12.96
N ALA A 92 -7.18 4.84 12.33
CA ALA A 92 -7.66 3.52 12.72
C ALA A 92 -6.63 2.42 12.44
N LEU A 93 -5.98 2.43 11.27
CA LEU A 93 -4.93 1.48 10.91
C LEU A 93 -3.79 1.49 11.93
N VAL A 94 -3.34 2.68 12.32
CA VAL A 94 -2.28 2.83 13.34
C VAL A 94 -2.73 2.30 14.68
N LYS A 95 -3.91 2.71 15.16
CA LYS A 95 -4.36 2.45 16.54
C LYS A 95 -4.83 1.03 16.77
N TYR A 96 -5.55 0.43 15.82
CA TYR A 96 -6.23 -0.86 16.01
C TYR A 96 -5.58 -2.03 15.30
N TRP A 97 -4.80 -1.78 14.26
CA TRP A 97 -4.15 -2.85 13.47
C TRP A 97 -2.62 -2.81 13.53
N ASP A 98 -2.04 -1.81 14.22
CA ASP A 98 -0.58 -1.65 14.31
C ASP A 98 0.07 -1.66 12.92
N ILE A 99 -0.55 -0.93 11.99
CA ILE A 99 -0.03 -0.67 10.64
C ILE A 99 0.39 0.79 10.60
N PRO A 100 1.69 1.11 10.53
CA PRO A 100 2.15 2.49 10.36
C PRO A 100 1.57 3.09 9.08
N VAL A 101 1.04 4.30 9.19
CA VAL A 101 0.57 5.11 8.06
C VAL A 101 1.36 6.40 8.01
N LEU A 102 1.88 6.72 6.83
CA LEU A 102 2.57 7.96 6.52
C LEU A 102 1.72 8.71 5.50
N GLY A 103 0.97 9.69 5.95
CA GLY A 103 0.11 10.51 5.09
C GLY A 103 -1.13 11.03 5.78
N TYR A 104 -1.53 12.23 5.37
CA TYR A 104 -2.73 12.92 5.83
C TYR A 104 -3.34 13.79 4.74
N ALA A 105 -4.62 14.09 4.87
CA ALA A 105 -5.32 14.93 3.90
C ALA A 105 -4.71 16.33 3.81
N GLY A 106 -4.32 16.73 2.59
CA GLY A 106 -3.75 18.03 2.29
C GLY A 106 -2.27 18.19 2.61
N GLU A 107 -1.52 17.10 2.77
CA GLU A 107 -0.05 17.18 2.90
C GLU A 107 0.61 17.81 1.67
N SER A 108 1.77 18.45 1.87
CA SER A 108 2.52 19.04 0.76
C SER A 108 3.28 17.99 -0.05
N VAL A 109 3.69 18.36 -1.26
CA VAL A 109 4.49 17.49 -2.13
C VAL A 109 5.84 17.13 -1.48
N GLU A 110 6.42 18.03 -0.72
CA GLU A 110 7.67 17.83 0.00
C GLU A 110 7.50 16.74 1.08
N VAL A 111 6.45 16.84 1.89
CA VAL A 111 6.10 15.84 2.92
C VAL A 111 5.80 14.50 2.27
N TYR A 112 5.02 14.47 1.20
CA TYR A 112 4.76 13.25 0.44
C TYR A 112 6.04 12.53 0.00
N ARG A 113 7.00 13.28 -0.56
CA ARG A 113 8.30 12.71 -0.97
C ARG A 113 9.11 12.14 0.20
N GLU A 114 9.03 12.78 1.37
CA GLU A 114 9.65 12.25 2.59
C GLU A 114 8.97 10.96 3.05
N HIS A 115 7.66 10.86 2.94
CA HIS A 115 6.90 9.65 3.23
C HIS A 115 7.29 8.50 2.29
N VAL A 116 7.44 8.76 0.98
CA VAL A 116 7.92 7.77 0.01
C VAL A 116 9.30 7.22 0.41
N ARG A 117 10.24 8.10 0.77
CA ARG A 117 11.58 7.68 1.24
C ARG A 117 11.52 6.88 2.53
N SER A 118 10.70 7.33 3.47
CA SER A 118 10.50 6.63 4.76
C SER A 118 9.92 5.23 4.58
N ALA A 119 9.03 5.03 3.61
CA ALA A 119 8.51 3.71 3.30
C ALA A 119 9.55 2.79 2.63
N LEU A 120 10.52 3.34 1.92
CA LEU A 120 11.68 2.59 1.42
C LEU A 120 12.67 2.25 2.54
N ASP A 121 12.77 3.08 3.59
CA ASP A 121 13.58 2.78 4.78
C ASP A 121 13.01 1.58 5.59
N HIS A 122 11.74 1.22 5.37
CA HIS A 122 11.18 -0.04 5.84
C HIS A 122 11.90 -1.26 5.26
N ASN A 123 12.64 -1.09 4.16
CA ASN A 123 13.34 -2.15 3.43
C ASN A 123 12.39 -3.27 2.97
N PRO A 124 11.42 -2.95 2.11
CA PRO A 124 10.37 -3.87 1.71
C PRO A 124 10.88 -5.05 0.88
N ASP A 125 10.22 -6.20 1.03
CA ASP A 125 10.34 -7.36 0.14
C ASP A 125 9.31 -7.30 -0.99
N ILE A 126 8.17 -6.65 -0.74
CA ILE A 126 7.05 -6.49 -1.69
C ILE A 126 6.61 -5.03 -1.70
N ILE A 127 6.34 -4.51 -2.90
CA ILE A 127 5.79 -3.17 -3.11
C ILE A 127 4.40 -3.27 -3.72
N ILE A 128 3.46 -2.48 -3.17
CA ILE A 128 2.16 -2.19 -3.78
C ILE A 128 2.17 -0.71 -4.14
N ASP A 129 2.01 -0.38 -5.40
CA ASP A 129 2.13 0.99 -5.89
C ASP A 129 0.88 1.41 -6.67
N ASP A 130 0.59 2.70 -6.61
CA ASP A 130 -0.50 3.36 -7.33
C ASP A 130 0.04 4.67 -7.93
N GLY A 131 0.68 4.53 -9.08
CA GLY A 131 1.38 5.60 -9.79
C GLY A 131 2.88 5.37 -9.95
N CYS A 132 3.42 4.25 -9.48
CA CYS A 132 4.84 3.87 -9.60
C CYS A 132 5.80 4.79 -8.82
N ASP A 133 5.33 5.45 -7.74
CA ASP A 133 6.19 6.42 -7.03
C ASP A 133 7.21 5.73 -6.12
N LEU A 134 6.83 4.64 -5.44
CA LEU A 134 7.80 3.82 -4.67
C LEU A 134 8.83 3.17 -5.59
N VAL A 135 8.37 2.52 -6.66
CA VAL A 135 9.24 1.82 -7.61
C VAL A 135 10.19 2.80 -8.30
N ALA A 136 9.69 3.94 -8.78
CA ALA A 136 10.53 4.94 -9.43
C ALA A 136 11.56 5.55 -8.47
N THR A 137 11.15 5.90 -7.25
CA THR A 137 12.05 6.44 -6.24
C THR A 137 13.12 5.42 -5.84
N LEU A 138 12.74 4.14 -5.69
CA LEU A 138 13.70 3.07 -5.40
C LEU A 138 14.76 2.97 -6.50
N HIS A 139 14.36 2.95 -7.77
CA HIS A 139 15.31 2.84 -8.88
C HIS A 139 16.23 4.07 -9.00
N ALA A 140 15.70 5.27 -8.70
CA ALA A 140 16.46 6.51 -8.81
C ALA A 140 17.36 6.80 -7.60
N GLU A 141 16.88 6.56 -6.39
CA GLU A 141 17.55 7.02 -5.15
C GLU A 141 18.11 5.86 -4.30
N ARG A 142 17.54 4.65 -4.40
CA ARG A 142 17.88 3.50 -3.53
C ARG A 142 18.04 2.19 -4.33
N PRO A 143 18.82 2.19 -5.43
CA PRO A 143 18.92 1.04 -6.34
C PRO A 143 19.49 -0.23 -5.67
N GLU A 144 20.16 -0.10 -4.54
CA GLU A 144 20.66 -1.21 -3.74
C GLU A 144 19.54 -2.08 -3.17
N LEU A 145 18.36 -1.50 -2.91
CA LEU A 145 17.21 -2.22 -2.37
C LEU A 145 16.60 -3.18 -3.40
N ALA A 146 16.77 -2.92 -4.68
CA ALA A 146 16.16 -3.72 -5.74
C ALA A 146 16.54 -5.21 -5.67
N SER A 147 17.70 -5.53 -5.08
CA SER A 147 18.20 -6.91 -5.00
C SER A 147 17.38 -7.82 -4.07
N HIS A 148 16.61 -7.27 -3.13
CA HIS A 148 15.76 -8.06 -2.25
C HIS A 148 14.27 -7.95 -2.58
N ILE A 149 13.87 -7.05 -3.47
CA ILE A 149 12.46 -6.95 -3.86
C ILE A 149 12.05 -8.22 -4.61
N ILE A 150 11.07 -8.92 -4.09
CA ILE A 150 10.46 -10.10 -4.72
C ILE A 150 9.65 -9.67 -5.94
N GLY A 151 8.95 -8.54 -5.81
CA GLY A 151 8.16 -7.96 -6.89
C GLY A 151 7.28 -6.81 -6.43
N SER A 152 6.65 -6.15 -7.41
CA SER A 152 5.66 -5.10 -7.16
C SER A 152 4.34 -5.38 -7.87
N THR A 153 3.28 -4.74 -7.38
CA THR A 153 1.99 -4.64 -8.07
C THR A 153 1.67 -3.18 -8.32
N GLU A 154 1.10 -2.88 -9.48
CA GLU A 154 0.75 -1.52 -9.91
C GLU A 154 -0.74 -1.42 -10.23
N GLU A 155 -1.42 -0.47 -9.58
CA GLU A 155 -2.86 -0.30 -9.66
C GLU A 155 -3.30 0.54 -10.86
N THR A 156 -2.49 1.52 -11.31
CA THR A 156 -2.93 2.55 -12.26
C THR A 156 -2.36 2.42 -13.66
N THR A 157 -3.06 2.98 -14.64
CA THR A 157 -2.57 3.08 -16.03
C THR A 157 -1.31 3.92 -16.12
N THR A 158 -1.24 5.04 -15.41
CA THR A 158 -0.05 5.92 -15.42
C THR A 158 1.16 5.24 -14.83
N GLY A 159 0.99 4.49 -13.74
CA GLY A 159 2.07 3.70 -13.14
C GLY A 159 2.56 2.59 -14.07
N ILE A 160 1.65 1.88 -14.75
CA ILE A 160 2.04 0.87 -15.75
C ILE A 160 2.86 1.48 -16.87
N ILE A 161 2.50 2.67 -17.38
CA ILE A 161 3.28 3.37 -18.41
C ILE A 161 4.70 3.68 -17.92
N ARG A 162 4.86 4.10 -16.66
CA ARG A 162 6.17 4.36 -16.04
C ARG A 162 6.99 3.07 -15.89
N LEU A 163 6.36 1.98 -15.45
CA LEU A 163 7.01 0.66 -15.36
C LEU A 163 7.49 0.16 -16.74
N GLN A 164 6.64 0.29 -17.76
CA GLN A 164 7.02 -0.05 -19.14
C GLN A 164 8.18 0.80 -19.67
N ALA A 165 8.25 2.07 -19.27
CA ALA A 165 9.39 2.92 -19.61
C ALA A 165 10.69 2.40 -18.98
N LEU A 166 10.67 2.03 -17.69
CA LEU A 166 11.81 1.41 -17.01
C LEU A 166 12.21 0.08 -17.65
N GLU A 167 11.24 -0.75 -18.02
CA GLU A 167 11.50 -2.03 -18.70
C GLU A 167 12.15 -1.82 -20.08
N ASN A 168 11.60 -0.90 -20.88
CA ASN A 168 12.16 -0.58 -22.21
C ASN A 168 13.59 -0.05 -22.14
N GLN A 169 13.92 0.67 -21.07
CA GLN A 169 15.28 1.17 -20.78
C GLN A 169 16.19 0.09 -20.18
N LYS A 170 15.64 -1.10 -19.88
CA LYS A 170 16.32 -2.20 -19.17
C LYS A 170 16.79 -1.81 -17.76
N GLU A 171 16.06 -0.92 -17.14
CA GLU A 171 16.32 -0.43 -15.78
C GLU A 171 15.43 -1.10 -14.73
N LEU A 172 14.29 -1.68 -15.12
CA LEU A 172 13.42 -2.43 -14.20
C LEU A 172 14.14 -3.68 -13.66
N ARG A 173 14.39 -3.73 -12.35
CA ARG A 173 15.28 -4.70 -11.71
C ARG A 173 14.58 -5.88 -11.04
N PHE A 174 13.25 -5.85 -10.95
CA PHE A 174 12.43 -6.91 -10.37
C PHE A 174 11.08 -7.01 -11.09
N PRO A 175 10.37 -8.14 -10.95
CA PRO A 175 9.06 -8.31 -11.58
C PRO A 175 8.03 -7.30 -11.09
N ALA A 176 7.24 -6.74 -12.01
CA ALA A 176 6.12 -5.87 -11.71
C ALA A 176 4.83 -6.39 -12.36
N LEU A 177 3.74 -6.49 -11.61
CA LEU A 177 2.45 -6.97 -12.06
C LEU A 177 1.47 -5.80 -12.19
N GLY A 178 0.98 -5.55 -13.40
CA GLY A 178 -0.07 -4.55 -13.66
C GLY A 178 -1.44 -5.07 -13.28
N VAL A 179 -1.95 -4.73 -12.11
CA VAL A 179 -3.31 -5.07 -11.66
C VAL A 179 -4.35 -4.38 -12.53
N ASN A 180 -4.09 -3.15 -12.95
CA ASN A 180 -4.99 -2.36 -13.80
C ASN A 180 -5.35 -3.05 -15.11
N THR A 181 -4.50 -3.89 -15.66
CA THR A 181 -4.70 -4.59 -16.92
C THR A 181 -5.24 -6.03 -16.74
N SER A 182 -5.53 -6.43 -15.50
CA SER A 182 -6.12 -7.74 -15.24
C SER A 182 -7.53 -7.86 -15.78
N LEU A 183 -7.90 -9.04 -16.29
CA LEU A 183 -9.25 -9.29 -16.80
C LEU A 183 -10.34 -9.09 -15.75
N THR A 184 -10.07 -9.43 -14.50
CA THR A 184 -11.00 -9.24 -13.39
C THR A 184 -11.26 -7.76 -13.12
N LYS A 185 -10.23 -6.90 -13.14
CA LYS A 185 -10.42 -5.46 -13.00
C LYS A 185 -11.25 -4.89 -14.15
N HIS A 186 -10.92 -5.24 -15.39
CA HIS A 186 -11.67 -4.77 -16.58
C HIS A 186 -13.14 -5.20 -16.59
N LEU A 187 -13.45 -6.39 -16.09
CA LEU A 187 -14.82 -6.91 -16.06
C LEU A 187 -15.70 -6.20 -15.04
N TYR A 188 -15.15 -5.75 -13.93
CA TYR A 188 -15.93 -5.17 -12.83
C TYR A 188 -15.65 -3.68 -12.63
N ASP A 189 -14.44 -3.29 -12.34
CA ASP A 189 -14.09 -1.94 -11.98
C ASP A 189 -14.30 -0.97 -13.16
N ASN A 190 -13.72 -1.28 -14.32
CA ASN A 190 -13.84 -0.40 -15.50
C ASN A 190 -15.26 -0.38 -16.10
N ARG A 191 -16.11 -1.36 -15.77
CA ARG A 191 -17.48 -1.43 -16.30
C ARG A 191 -18.51 -0.80 -15.38
N TYR A 192 -18.32 -0.89 -14.06
CA TYR A 192 -19.33 -0.51 -13.06
C TYR A 192 -18.83 0.54 -12.08
N GLY A 193 -17.54 0.86 -12.06
CA GLY A 193 -16.90 1.79 -11.14
C GLY A 193 -16.80 3.24 -11.65
N THR A 194 -17.56 3.63 -12.65
CA THR A 194 -17.61 5.00 -13.20
C THR A 194 -18.69 5.83 -12.56
#